data_e6d484cdfb1c6356cc54ea31db03b17f
#
_entry.id   e6d484cdfb1c6356cc54ea31db03b17f
#
_cell.length_a   1.000
_cell.length_b   1.000
_cell.length_c   1.000
_cell.angle_alpha   90.00
_cell.angle_beta   90.00
_cell.angle_gamma   90.00
#
_symmetry.space_group_name_H-M   'P 1'
#
loop_
_entity.id
_entity.type
_entity.pdbx_description
1 polymer ?
#
loop_
_entity_poly.entity_id
_entity_poly.type
_entity_poly.pdbx_seq_one_letter_code
_entity_poly.pdbx_strand_id
1 'polypeptide(L)'
;VIKEWESISSIHEFDIPFVRRYFIDKNMVPLTLHQATGEFVSQKSRAAVFRADSIEQVGSDTLYNPRVLAFDIETYSPFDLTIDAEKNPIIMLSFYGENFKKVFVWKRFKTAIGYIEFVDSESDLIEKFRETIDNYKPDILTGYFSDGFDLPYIKTRADKYKIKLDIGLDFSELRVKSARETTVAINGITHLDIFKFIKKIIGTTMETYSYDLNAVASELLDEKKHDVSLAELTDVWDNRHENLEKFCEYNLHDSLLTFNLAVKMLPTIIEMVKIVGIPI
;
A
#
# COMPACT_ATOMS: atom_id res chain seq x y z
N VAL A 1 -3.52 32.92 5.49
CA VAL A 1 -2.85 34.18 5.89
C VAL A 1 -2.76 35.13 4.69
N ILE A 2 -2.12 34.75 3.57
CA ILE A 2 -1.96 35.68 2.41
C ILE A 2 -3.29 36.09 1.80
N LYS A 3 -4.31 35.24 1.79
CA LYS A 3 -5.66 35.54 1.26
C LYS A 3 -6.40 36.64 2.03
N GLU A 4 -5.94 37.00 3.22
CA GLU A 4 -6.55 37.99 4.09
C GLU A 4 -5.96 39.41 3.90
N TRP A 5 -5.01 39.56 2.97
CA TRP A 5 -4.38 40.86 2.70
C TRP A 5 -5.20 41.64 1.67
N GLU A 6 -5.79 42.72 2.10
CA GLU A 6 -6.67 43.57 1.27
C GLU A 6 -6.02 44.14 -0.01
N SER A 7 -4.67 44.25 -0.01
CA SER A 7 -3.90 44.73 -1.16
C SER A 7 -3.65 43.72 -2.26
N ILE A 8 -4.08 42.43 -2.07
CA ILE A 8 -3.84 41.35 -3.02
C ILE A 8 -5.10 41.12 -3.84
N SER A 9 -5.05 41.45 -5.12
CA SER A 9 -6.16 41.27 -6.07
C SER A 9 -6.32 39.85 -6.56
N SER A 10 -5.25 39.06 -6.65
CA SER A 10 -5.26 37.67 -7.06
C SER A 10 -4.07 36.90 -6.49
N ILE A 11 -4.26 35.61 -6.26
CA ILE A 11 -3.21 34.69 -5.78
C ILE A 11 -3.18 33.49 -6.75
N HIS A 12 -2.00 33.20 -7.28
CA HIS A 12 -1.75 32.11 -8.20
C HIS A 12 -0.70 31.16 -7.63
N GLU A 13 -0.79 29.86 -7.97
CA GLU A 13 0.20 28.83 -7.63
C GLU A 13 0.54 28.72 -6.13
N PHE A 14 -0.35 29.13 -5.24
CA PHE A 14 -0.11 29.15 -3.78
C PHE A 14 -0.30 27.76 -3.13
N ASP A 15 -0.94 26.83 -3.84
CA ASP A 15 -1.30 25.49 -3.41
C ASP A 15 -0.41 24.38 -4.00
N ILE A 16 0.64 24.77 -4.72
CA ILE A 16 1.61 23.79 -5.23
C ILE A 16 2.38 23.18 -4.04
N PRO A 17 2.38 21.85 -3.88
CA PRO A 17 3.15 21.19 -2.83
C PRO A 17 4.63 21.57 -2.90
N PHE A 18 5.26 21.77 -1.72
CA PHE A 18 6.65 22.24 -1.62
C PHE A 18 7.61 21.38 -2.45
N VAL A 19 7.51 20.05 -2.36
CA VAL A 19 8.39 19.14 -3.10
C VAL A 19 8.27 19.36 -4.61
N ARG A 20 7.04 19.48 -5.12
CA ARG A 20 6.82 19.77 -6.55
C ARG A 20 7.41 21.10 -6.95
N ARG A 21 7.19 22.15 -6.16
CA ARG A 21 7.75 23.48 -6.40
C ARG A 21 9.28 23.45 -6.43
N TYR A 22 9.88 22.71 -5.49
CA TYR A 22 11.34 22.56 -5.44
C TYR A 22 11.89 21.90 -6.71
N PHE A 23 11.27 20.81 -7.20
CA PHE A 23 11.67 20.17 -8.45
C PHE A 23 11.57 21.12 -9.65
N ILE A 24 10.47 21.91 -9.74
CA ILE A 24 10.29 22.89 -10.81
C ILE A 24 11.36 23.98 -10.73
N ASP A 25 11.57 24.60 -9.57
CA ASP A 25 12.50 25.71 -9.38
C ASP A 25 13.96 25.28 -9.61
N LYS A 26 14.28 24.00 -9.37
CA LYS A 26 15.62 23.41 -9.59
C LYS A 26 15.76 22.76 -10.97
N ASN A 27 14.71 22.78 -11.80
CA ASN A 27 14.68 22.10 -13.10
C ASN A 27 15.09 20.63 -12.99
N MET A 28 14.58 19.92 -11.99
CA MET A 28 14.87 18.52 -11.73
C MET A 28 13.66 17.65 -12.07
N VAL A 29 13.92 16.43 -12.50
CA VAL A 29 12.90 15.43 -12.83
C VAL A 29 12.86 14.39 -11.72
N PRO A 30 11.69 14.09 -11.12
CA PRO A 30 11.57 13.03 -10.13
C PRO A 30 12.02 11.67 -10.67
N LEU A 31 12.47 10.77 -9.79
CA LEU A 31 12.89 9.41 -10.12
C LEU A 31 14.06 9.33 -11.14
N THR A 32 14.87 10.38 -11.21
CA THR A 32 16.12 10.38 -11.97
C THR A 32 17.31 10.37 -11.00
N LEU A 33 18.53 10.22 -11.53
CA LEU A 33 19.72 10.20 -10.70
C LEU A 33 20.09 11.62 -10.27
N HIS A 34 20.22 11.81 -8.96
CA HIS A 34 20.63 13.09 -8.36
C HIS A 34 21.88 12.91 -7.52
N GLN A 35 22.70 13.93 -7.51
CA GLN A 35 23.83 14.04 -6.59
C GLN A 35 23.50 15.08 -5.53
N ALA A 36 23.72 14.75 -4.26
CA ALA A 36 23.55 15.66 -3.14
C ALA A 36 24.90 15.91 -2.46
N THR A 37 25.16 17.18 -2.08
CA THR A 37 26.25 17.57 -1.24
C THR A 37 25.73 18.00 0.12
N GLY A 38 26.37 17.57 1.21
CA GLY A 38 25.90 17.85 2.57
C GLY A 38 26.50 16.89 3.58
N GLU A 39 25.77 16.59 4.64
CA GLU A 39 26.22 15.71 5.71
C GLU A 39 25.11 14.78 6.25
N PHE A 40 25.52 13.61 6.75
CA PHE A 40 24.61 12.76 7.51
C PHE A 40 24.37 13.37 8.90
N VAL A 41 23.10 13.44 9.28
CA VAL A 41 22.68 13.98 10.57
C VAL A 41 22.10 12.89 11.45
N SER A 42 22.38 12.98 12.76
CA SER A 42 21.79 12.11 13.76
C SER A 42 20.36 12.57 14.05
N GLN A 43 19.40 11.90 13.46
CA GLN A 43 17.97 12.12 13.70
C GLN A 43 17.29 10.77 13.93
N LYS A 44 16.28 10.74 14.82
CA LYS A 44 15.48 9.53 15.03
C LYS A 44 14.69 9.21 13.75
N SER A 45 15.15 8.18 13.04
CA SER A 45 14.53 7.71 11.80
C SER A 45 14.90 6.25 11.57
N ARG A 46 14.08 5.51 10.82
CA ARG A 46 14.34 4.14 10.33
C ARG A 46 15.34 4.12 9.17
N ALA A 47 15.55 5.24 8.52
CA ALA A 47 16.52 5.42 7.45
C ALA A 47 17.59 6.45 7.83
N ALA A 48 18.76 6.39 7.19
CA ALA A 48 19.77 7.41 7.32
C ALA A 48 19.21 8.76 6.84
N VAL A 49 19.45 9.83 7.61
CA VAL A 49 19.00 11.18 7.28
C VAL A 49 20.19 12.00 6.78
N PHE A 50 20.09 12.52 5.57
CA PHE A 50 21.10 13.35 4.95
C PHE A 50 20.57 14.78 4.81
N ARG A 51 21.28 15.75 5.41
CA ARG A 51 21.00 17.17 5.26
C ARG A 51 21.75 17.68 4.04
N ALA A 52 21.03 17.92 2.95
CA ALA A 52 21.62 18.40 1.71
C ALA A 52 21.77 19.94 1.72
N ASP A 53 22.94 20.42 1.38
CA ASP A 53 23.20 21.86 1.09
C ASP A 53 22.84 22.14 -0.38
N SER A 54 23.10 21.19 -1.26
CA SER A 54 22.69 21.25 -2.68
C SER A 54 22.26 19.88 -3.19
N ILE A 55 21.36 19.89 -4.16
CA ILE A 55 20.91 18.69 -4.91
C ILE A 55 20.88 19.09 -6.37
N GLU A 56 21.47 18.25 -7.23
CA GLU A 56 21.54 18.46 -8.67
C GLU A 56 21.22 17.16 -9.42
N GLN A 57 20.49 17.26 -10.53
CA GLN A 57 20.26 16.13 -11.40
C GLN A 57 21.54 15.86 -12.21
N VAL A 58 22.06 14.63 -12.15
CA VAL A 58 23.30 14.22 -12.83
C VAL A 58 23.08 13.20 -13.93
N GLY A 59 21.87 12.67 -14.05
CA GLY A 59 21.50 11.69 -15.08
C GLY A 59 20.01 11.57 -15.27
N SER A 60 19.61 10.93 -16.36
CA SER A 60 18.21 10.61 -16.69
C SER A 60 17.82 9.21 -16.26
N ASP A 61 18.79 8.40 -15.81
CA ASP A 61 18.54 7.00 -15.46
C ASP A 61 17.58 6.90 -14.28
N THR A 62 16.67 5.97 -14.43
CA THR A 62 15.69 5.71 -13.41
C THR A 62 16.30 4.96 -12.24
N LEU A 63 15.76 5.19 -11.06
CA LEU A 63 15.99 4.32 -9.93
C LEU A 63 15.71 2.87 -10.34
N TYR A 64 16.70 2.02 -10.07
CA TYR A 64 16.56 0.59 -10.26
C TYR A 64 15.54 -0.01 -9.26
N ASN A 65 15.19 -1.21 -9.48
CA ASN A 65 14.41 -2.20 -8.75
C ASN A 65 14.02 -1.85 -7.29
N PRO A 66 12.93 -1.13 -7.04
CA PRO A 66 12.48 -0.85 -5.69
C PRO A 66 11.97 -2.12 -5.02
N ARG A 67 12.10 -2.20 -3.68
CA ARG A 67 11.50 -3.26 -2.89
C ARG A 67 10.00 -3.05 -2.79
N VAL A 68 9.26 -3.84 -3.54
CA VAL A 68 7.80 -3.83 -3.51
C VAL A 68 7.29 -4.87 -2.51
N LEU A 69 6.33 -4.49 -1.69
CA LEU A 69 5.61 -5.38 -0.79
C LEU A 69 4.12 -5.20 -1.03
N ALA A 70 3.46 -6.25 -1.49
CA ALA A 70 2.02 -6.30 -1.59
C ALA A 70 1.41 -6.89 -0.32
N PHE A 71 0.19 -6.50 0.00
CA PHE A 71 -0.56 -7.04 1.13
C PHE A 71 -2.05 -7.08 0.80
N ASP A 72 -2.77 -7.93 1.52
CA ASP A 72 -4.21 -8.09 1.44
C ASP A 72 -4.76 -8.58 2.78
N ILE A 73 -6.01 -8.21 3.12
CA ILE A 73 -6.69 -8.65 4.34
C ILE A 73 -7.98 -9.37 4.04
N GLU A 74 -8.29 -10.38 4.87
CA GLU A 74 -9.63 -10.96 4.93
C GLU A 74 -10.32 -10.58 6.23
N THR A 75 -11.60 -10.21 6.13
CA THR A 75 -12.38 -9.77 7.26
C THR A 75 -13.52 -10.73 7.57
N TYR A 76 -13.86 -10.84 8.85
CA TYR A 76 -15.07 -11.58 9.25
C TYR A 76 -16.31 -10.82 8.79
N SER A 77 -17.12 -11.45 7.95
CA SER A 77 -18.37 -10.88 7.47
C SER A 77 -19.52 -11.82 7.80
N PRO A 78 -20.32 -11.54 8.84
CA PRO A 78 -21.51 -12.33 9.11
C PRO A 78 -22.49 -12.21 7.95
N PHE A 79 -23.19 -13.29 7.63
CA PHE A 79 -24.11 -13.42 6.50
C PHE A 79 -24.96 -12.15 6.28
N ASP A 80 -24.97 -11.65 5.05
CA ASP A 80 -25.82 -10.56 4.54
C ASP A 80 -25.68 -9.17 5.22
N LEU A 81 -24.65 -8.94 6.01
CA LEU A 81 -24.43 -7.65 6.66
C LEU A 81 -23.31 -6.86 5.96
N THR A 82 -23.47 -5.56 5.93
CA THR A 82 -22.40 -4.64 5.50
C THR A 82 -21.18 -4.82 6.39
N ILE A 83 -20.00 -4.98 5.77
CA ILE A 83 -18.73 -5.06 6.51
C ILE A 83 -18.51 -3.73 7.24
N ASP A 84 -18.29 -3.80 8.54
CA ASP A 84 -18.11 -2.67 9.42
C ASP A 84 -16.81 -2.82 10.24
N ALA A 85 -15.81 -1.99 9.94
CA ALA A 85 -14.51 -2.06 10.59
C ALA A 85 -14.54 -1.87 12.11
N GLU A 86 -15.57 -1.21 12.65
CA GLU A 86 -15.74 -1.09 14.11
C GLU A 86 -16.17 -2.40 14.77
N LYS A 87 -16.88 -3.27 14.04
CA LYS A 87 -17.46 -4.50 14.55
C LYS A 87 -16.73 -5.75 14.11
N ASN A 88 -16.45 -5.83 12.82
CA ASN A 88 -15.96 -7.05 12.20
C ASN A 88 -14.42 -7.13 12.29
N PRO A 89 -13.85 -8.21 12.84
CA PRO A 89 -12.39 -8.34 12.93
C PRO A 89 -11.74 -8.67 11.59
N ILE A 90 -10.46 -8.30 11.46
CA ILE A 90 -9.57 -8.86 10.44
C ILE A 90 -9.23 -10.28 10.88
N ILE A 91 -9.37 -11.25 10.00
CA ILE A 91 -9.15 -12.67 10.31
C ILE A 91 -7.89 -13.24 9.68
N MET A 92 -7.49 -12.71 8.54
CA MET A 92 -6.26 -13.07 7.84
C MET A 92 -5.58 -11.81 7.30
N LEU A 93 -4.27 -11.89 7.18
CA LEU A 93 -3.42 -10.87 6.59
C LEU A 93 -2.32 -11.55 5.80
N SER A 94 -2.20 -11.24 4.53
CA SER A 94 -1.13 -11.77 3.70
C SER A 94 -0.18 -10.69 3.23
N PHE A 95 1.06 -11.13 2.95
CA PHE A 95 2.08 -10.32 2.30
C PHE A 95 2.78 -11.12 1.22
N TYR A 96 3.08 -10.43 0.12
CA TYR A 96 3.90 -10.96 -0.95
C TYR A 96 4.94 -9.92 -1.42
N GLY A 97 6.17 -10.37 -1.58
CA GLY A 97 7.28 -9.57 -2.08
C GLY A 97 8.34 -10.45 -2.75
N GLU A 98 9.38 -9.86 -3.30
CA GLU A 98 10.48 -10.63 -3.88
C GLU A 98 11.14 -11.53 -2.80
N ASN A 99 11.11 -12.84 -3.03
CA ASN A 99 11.59 -13.88 -2.10
C ASN A 99 10.94 -13.84 -0.71
N PHE A 100 9.76 -13.23 -0.58
CA PHE A 100 9.03 -13.11 0.68
C PHE A 100 7.55 -13.41 0.49
N LYS A 101 7.01 -14.29 1.34
CA LYS A 101 5.56 -14.53 1.42
C LYS A 101 5.19 -14.98 2.83
N LYS A 102 4.08 -14.43 3.33
CA LYS A 102 3.54 -14.73 4.66
C LYS A 102 2.03 -14.59 4.66
N VAL A 103 1.37 -15.44 5.44
CA VAL A 103 -0.03 -15.30 5.81
C VAL A 103 -0.12 -15.41 7.32
N PHE A 104 -0.69 -14.41 7.97
CA PHE A 104 -0.98 -14.41 9.39
C PHE A 104 -2.46 -14.68 9.62
N VAL A 105 -2.76 -15.59 10.55
CA VAL A 105 -4.13 -15.98 10.91
C VAL A 105 -4.19 -16.30 12.39
N TRP A 106 -5.28 -15.90 13.09
CA TRP A 106 -5.39 -16.11 14.52
C TRP A 106 -6.30 -17.28 14.93
N LYS A 107 -6.78 -18.10 13.98
CA LYS A 107 -7.36 -19.41 14.26
C LYS A 107 -6.39 -20.51 13.85
N ARG A 108 -6.16 -21.47 14.78
CA ARG A 108 -5.21 -22.57 14.55
C ARG A 108 -5.90 -23.74 13.87
N PHE A 109 -5.24 -24.30 12.87
CA PHE A 109 -5.62 -25.53 12.18
C PHE A 109 -4.36 -26.32 11.80
N LYS A 110 -4.53 -27.55 11.34
CA LYS A 110 -3.41 -28.38 10.91
C LYS A 110 -2.99 -27.99 9.50
N THR A 111 -1.75 -27.59 9.32
CA THR A 111 -1.16 -27.27 8.01
C THR A 111 0.29 -27.71 7.95
N ALA A 112 0.79 -28.01 6.75
CA ALA A 112 2.20 -28.22 6.44
C ALA A 112 2.82 -27.03 5.68
N ILE A 113 2.03 -25.99 5.42
CA ILE A 113 2.42 -24.83 4.61
C ILE A 113 3.27 -23.87 5.44
N GLY A 114 4.57 -23.78 5.14
CA GLY A 114 5.54 -23.04 5.93
C GLY A 114 5.42 -21.50 5.91
N TYR A 115 4.62 -20.93 5.03
CA TYR A 115 4.37 -19.48 5.00
C TYR A 115 3.15 -19.05 5.83
N ILE A 116 2.33 -19.98 6.34
CA ILE A 116 1.23 -19.70 7.25
C ILE A 116 1.78 -19.61 8.67
N GLU A 117 1.57 -18.48 9.31
CA GLU A 117 1.99 -18.19 10.68
C GLU A 117 0.78 -17.91 11.56
N PHE A 118 0.65 -18.67 12.66
CA PHE A 118 -0.44 -18.48 13.60
C PHE A 118 -0.07 -17.42 14.63
N VAL A 119 -0.96 -16.46 14.82
CA VAL A 119 -0.92 -15.47 15.90
C VAL A 119 -2.02 -15.79 16.92
N ASP A 120 -2.02 -15.17 18.08
CA ASP A 120 -2.97 -15.51 19.14
C ASP A 120 -4.25 -14.67 19.11
N SER A 121 -4.23 -13.52 18.43
CA SER A 121 -5.35 -12.59 18.36
C SER A 121 -5.30 -11.67 17.14
N GLU A 122 -6.39 -10.95 16.87
CA GLU A 122 -6.40 -9.88 15.87
C GLU A 122 -5.42 -8.74 16.21
N SER A 123 -5.25 -8.41 17.51
CA SER A 123 -4.27 -7.41 17.91
C SER A 123 -2.84 -7.82 17.53
N ASP A 124 -2.50 -9.10 17.70
CA ASP A 124 -1.19 -9.61 17.28
C ASP A 124 -1.05 -9.62 15.75
N LEU A 125 -2.14 -9.88 15.01
CA LEU A 125 -2.16 -9.80 13.56
C LEU A 125 -1.85 -8.36 13.09
N ILE A 126 -2.42 -7.35 13.74
CA ILE A 126 -2.15 -5.93 13.44
C ILE A 126 -0.71 -5.55 13.79
N GLU A 127 -0.17 -6.07 14.91
CA GLU A 127 1.25 -5.89 15.23
C GLU A 127 2.14 -6.56 14.17
N LYS A 128 1.76 -7.74 13.64
CA LYS A 128 2.48 -8.39 12.53
C LYS A 128 2.46 -7.57 11.25
N PHE A 129 1.39 -6.80 10.99
CA PHE A 129 1.38 -5.84 9.88
C PHE A 129 2.50 -4.81 10.04
N ARG A 130 2.59 -4.16 11.20
CA ARG A 130 3.64 -3.19 11.51
C ARG A 130 5.04 -3.80 11.47
N GLU A 131 5.23 -4.94 12.16
CA GLU A 131 6.52 -5.65 12.21
C GLU A 131 7.01 -6.08 10.83
N THR A 132 6.11 -6.55 9.97
CA THR A 132 6.48 -7.00 8.63
C THR A 132 6.98 -5.83 7.77
N ILE A 133 6.32 -4.68 7.83
CA ILE A 133 6.78 -3.48 7.12
C ILE A 133 8.13 -3.02 7.66
N ASP A 134 8.31 -2.99 8.99
CA ASP A 134 9.56 -2.60 9.63
C ASP A 134 10.74 -3.52 9.28
N ASN A 135 10.48 -4.83 9.15
CA ASN A 135 11.51 -5.81 8.83
C ASN A 135 11.82 -5.89 7.33
N TYR A 136 10.80 -5.88 6.49
CA TYR A 136 10.96 -5.93 5.03
C TYR A 136 11.51 -4.61 4.48
N LYS A 137 11.11 -3.47 5.05
CA LYS A 137 11.49 -2.11 4.65
C LYS A 137 11.17 -1.85 3.19
N PRO A 138 9.91 -1.90 2.78
CA PRO A 138 9.53 -1.67 1.39
C PRO A 138 9.82 -0.22 0.97
N ASP A 139 10.23 -0.03 -0.27
CA ASP A 139 10.22 1.28 -0.92
C ASP A 139 8.78 1.60 -1.40
N ILE A 140 8.05 0.56 -1.83
CA ILE A 140 6.66 0.64 -2.26
C ILE A 140 5.83 -0.40 -1.49
N LEU A 141 4.81 0.06 -0.78
CA LEU A 141 3.75 -0.76 -0.20
C LEU A 141 2.54 -0.69 -1.14
N THR A 142 2.01 -1.83 -1.58
CA THR A 142 0.90 -1.86 -2.54
C THR A 142 -0.22 -2.78 -2.07
N GLY A 143 -1.44 -2.42 -2.43
CA GLY A 143 -2.64 -3.22 -2.25
C GLY A 143 -3.62 -2.98 -3.38
N TYR A 144 -4.65 -3.80 -3.48
CA TYR A 144 -5.70 -3.65 -4.46
C TYR A 144 -6.93 -2.99 -3.82
N PHE A 145 -7.22 -1.75 -4.18
CA PHE A 145 -8.22 -0.90 -3.51
C PHE A 145 -7.89 -0.58 -2.04
N SER A 146 -6.63 -0.66 -1.70
CA SER A 146 -6.14 -0.54 -0.33
C SER A 146 -6.28 0.84 0.31
N ASP A 147 -6.38 1.90 -0.49
CA ASP A 147 -6.78 3.24 -0.02
C ASP A 147 -8.26 3.29 0.41
N GLY A 148 -9.10 2.52 -0.29
CA GLY A 148 -10.54 2.53 -0.05
C GLY A 148 -10.99 1.53 1.01
N PHE A 149 -10.21 0.48 1.26
CA PHE A 149 -10.60 -0.61 2.15
C PHE A 149 -9.50 -0.98 3.14
N ASP A 150 -8.44 -1.67 2.73
CA ASP A 150 -7.51 -2.36 3.63
C ASP A 150 -6.86 -1.44 4.67
N LEU A 151 -6.21 -0.36 4.24
CA LEU A 151 -5.48 0.52 5.16
C LEU A 151 -6.39 1.31 6.11
N PRO A 152 -7.52 1.89 5.66
CA PRO A 152 -8.51 2.45 6.58
C PRO A 152 -9.06 1.44 7.55
N TYR A 153 -9.28 0.19 7.09
CA TYR A 153 -9.76 -0.89 7.93
C TYR A 153 -8.74 -1.26 9.02
N ILE A 154 -7.49 -1.53 8.62
CA ILE A 154 -6.39 -1.81 9.56
C ILE A 154 -6.23 -0.66 10.54
N LYS A 155 -6.32 0.61 10.10
CA LYS A 155 -6.22 1.77 10.98
C LYS A 155 -7.34 1.80 12.01
N THR A 156 -8.60 1.60 11.60
CA THR A 156 -9.75 1.55 12.50
C THR A 156 -9.58 0.44 13.55
N ARG A 157 -9.16 -0.75 13.12
CA ARG A 157 -8.93 -1.88 14.03
C ARG A 157 -7.76 -1.62 14.98
N ALA A 158 -6.67 -1.04 14.48
CA ALA A 158 -5.52 -0.65 15.30
C ALA A 158 -5.91 0.36 16.40
N ASP A 159 -6.70 1.37 16.05
CA ASP A 159 -7.18 2.38 16.98
C ASP A 159 -8.04 1.76 18.10
N LYS A 160 -8.88 0.80 17.75
CA LYS A 160 -9.69 0.04 18.71
C LYS A 160 -8.83 -0.69 19.75
N TYR A 161 -7.70 -1.27 19.32
CA TYR A 161 -6.73 -1.96 20.19
C TYR A 161 -5.68 -1.01 20.78
N LYS A 162 -5.72 0.29 20.47
CA LYS A 162 -4.72 1.29 20.88
C LYS A 162 -3.31 0.97 20.38
N ILE A 163 -3.23 0.31 19.23
CA ILE A 163 -1.99 0.00 18.53
C ILE A 163 -1.62 1.18 17.63
N LYS A 164 -0.42 1.70 17.78
CA LYS A 164 0.10 2.76 16.92
C LYS A 164 0.66 2.17 15.64
N LEU A 165 0.13 2.56 14.50
CA LEU A 165 0.68 2.23 13.18
C LEU A 165 1.75 3.24 12.76
N ASP A 166 2.82 3.32 13.54
CA ASP A 166 3.94 4.25 13.37
C ASP A 166 4.93 3.77 12.31
N ILE A 167 4.42 3.32 11.16
CA ILE A 167 5.17 2.68 10.07
C ILE A 167 5.94 3.63 9.17
N GLY A 168 5.81 4.95 9.33
CA GLY A 168 6.61 5.93 8.61
C GLY A 168 8.10 5.84 8.94
N LEU A 169 8.98 6.18 7.99
CA LEU A 169 10.43 6.17 8.23
C LEU A 169 10.86 7.11 9.36
N ASP A 170 10.07 8.12 9.66
CA ASP A 170 10.24 9.09 10.77
C ASP A 170 9.46 8.68 12.04
N PHE A 171 8.97 7.45 12.12
CA PHE A 171 8.08 6.96 13.16
C PHE A 171 6.73 7.70 13.25
N SER A 172 6.32 8.38 12.19
CA SER A 172 4.97 8.91 12.10
C SER A 172 3.96 7.79 11.84
N GLU A 173 2.74 8.02 12.31
CA GLU A 173 1.64 7.09 12.06
C GLU A 173 1.16 7.19 10.61
N LEU A 174 0.64 6.07 10.12
CA LEU A 174 -0.14 6.00 8.89
C LEU A 174 -1.29 7.03 8.95
N ARG A 175 -1.42 7.83 7.91
CA ARG A 175 -2.44 8.88 7.81
C ARG A 175 -3.47 8.53 6.77
N VAL A 176 -4.72 8.42 7.20
CA VAL A 176 -5.89 8.27 6.32
C VAL A 176 -6.56 9.62 6.17
N LYS A 177 -6.75 10.06 4.94
CA LYS A 177 -7.46 11.29 4.62
C LYS A 177 -8.68 10.94 3.77
N SER A 178 -9.86 11.10 4.35
CA SER A 178 -11.13 10.94 3.66
C SER A 178 -11.59 12.30 3.13
N ALA A 179 -11.73 12.39 1.81
CA ALA A 179 -12.26 13.53 1.10
C ALA A 179 -13.23 13.02 0.02
N ARG A 180 -13.17 13.54 -1.20
CA ARG A 180 -13.92 12.98 -2.34
C ARG A 180 -13.50 11.54 -2.64
N GLU A 181 -12.22 11.23 -2.44
CA GLU A 181 -11.65 9.89 -2.46
C GLU A 181 -10.79 9.73 -1.21
N THR A 182 -10.78 8.53 -0.64
CA THR A 182 -9.89 8.21 0.47
C THR A 182 -8.47 8.04 -0.07
N THR A 183 -7.50 8.59 0.63
CA THR A 183 -6.07 8.44 0.35
C THR A 183 -5.32 8.11 1.62
N VAL A 184 -4.29 7.28 1.51
CA VAL A 184 -3.43 6.92 2.61
C VAL A 184 -2.01 7.38 2.33
N ALA A 185 -1.34 7.92 3.34
CA ALA A 185 0.03 8.36 3.24
C ALA A 185 0.88 7.79 4.37
N ILE A 186 2.07 7.33 4.02
CA ILE A 186 3.09 6.79 4.93
C ILE A 186 4.36 7.59 4.64
N ASN A 187 4.90 8.27 5.64
CA ASN A 187 6.08 9.08 5.41
C ASN A 187 7.29 8.21 5.05
N GLY A 188 7.87 8.48 3.87
CA GLY A 188 9.06 7.79 3.37
C GLY A 188 8.83 6.42 2.73
N ILE A 189 7.60 5.91 2.71
CA ILE A 189 7.20 4.72 1.97
C ILE A 189 6.14 5.13 0.96
N THR A 190 6.36 4.84 -0.32
CA THR A 190 5.34 5.08 -1.33
C THR A 190 4.22 4.07 -1.18
N HIS A 191 3.00 4.54 -0.86
CA HIS A 191 1.82 3.69 -0.93
C HIS A 191 1.19 3.79 -2.32
N LEU A 192 1.10 2.64 -3.01
CA LEU A 192 0.53 2.52 -4.35
C LEU A 192 -0.75 1.67 -4.32
N ASP A 193 -1.90 2.31 -4.37
CA ASP A 193 -3.17 1.62 -4.63
C ASP A 193 -3.25 1.29 -6.13
N ILE A 194 -2.88 0.05 -6.49
CA ILE A 194 -2.77 -0.35 -7.90
C ILE A 194 -4.13 -0.38 -8.61
N PHE A 195 -5.23 -0.62 -7.89
CA PHE A 195 -6.59 -0.52 -8.44
C PHE A 195 -6.88 0.89 -8.98
N LYS A 196 -6.51 1.94 -8.21
CA LYS A 196 -6.74 3.32 -8.63
C LYS A 196 -5.96 3.66 -9.89
N PHE A 197 -4.71 3.23 -9.97
CA PHE A 197 -3.88 3.44 -11.15
C PHE A 197 -4.49 2.74 -12.38
N ILE A 198 -4.81 1.45 -12.25
CA ILE A 198 -5.39 0.68 -13.34
C ILE A 198 -6.71 1.30 -13.80
N LYS A 199 -7.63 1.56 -12.88
CA LYS A 199 -8.95 2.11 -13.21
C LYS A 199 -8.89 3.47 -13.88
N LYS A 200 -8.01 4.37 -13.42
CA LYS A 200 -7.94 5.76 -13.91
C LYS A 200 -7.11 5.92 -15.17
N ILE A 201 -6.06 5.12 -15.33
CA ILE A 201 -5.09 5.30 -16.41
C ILE A 201 -5.29 4.27 -17.52
N ILE A 202 -5.45 3.00 -17.17
CA ILE A 202 -5.50 1.90 -18.14
C ILE A 202 -6.93 1.48 -18.46
N GLY A 203 -7.88 1.73 -17.55
CA GLY A 203 -9.24 1.21 -17.63
C GLY A 203 -9.98 1.49 -18.94
N THR A 204 -9.69 2.60 -19.61
CA THR A 204 -10.30 2.93 -20.92
C THR A 204 -9.78 2.06 -22.07
N THR A 205 -8.65 1.36 -21.88
CA THR A 205 -8.02 0.49 -22.89
C THR A 205 -8.24 -0.99 -22.59
N MET A 206 -8.85 -1.32 -21.44
CA MET A 206 -9.15 -2.69 -21.06
C MET A 206 -10.40 -3.22 -21.77
N GLU A 207 -10.40 -4.51 -22.04
CA GLU A 207 -11.54 -5.22 -22.62
C GLU A 207 -12.58 -5.58 -21.56
N THR A 208 -12.13 -5.86 -20.32
CA THR A 208 -13.03 -6.17 -19.21
C THR A 208 -13.77 -4.94 -18.71
N TYR A 209 -15.04 -5.13 -18.37
CA TYR A 209 -15.86 -4.11 -17.70
C TYR A 209 -15.82 -4.22 -16.17
N SER A 210 -15.28 -5.32 -15.64
CA SER A 210 -15.10 -5.51 -14.21
C SER A 210 -13.68 -5.12 -13.80
N TYR A 211 -13.58 -4.33 -12.73
CA TYR A 211 -12.31 -3.95 -12.12
C TYR A 211 -12.03 -4.73 -10.84
N ASP A 212 -12.65 -5.90 -10.63
CA ASP A 212 -12.21 -6.81 -9.57
C ASP A 212 -10.82 -7.37 -9.88
N LEU A 213 -10.08 -7.76 -8.83
CA LEU A 213 -8.69 -8.19 -8.95
C LEU A 213 -8.53 -9.37 -9.93
N ASN A 214 -9.45 -10.33 -9.90
CA ASN A 214 -9.36 -11.51 -10.75
C ASN A 214 -9.56 -11.17 -12.24
N ALA A 215 -10.55 -10.31 -12.57
CA ALA A 215 -10.79 -9.90 -13.95
C ALA A 215 -9.61 -9.11 -14.51
N VAL A 216 -9.06 -8.20 -13.71
CA VAL A 216 -7.89 -7.39 -14.08
C VAL A 216 -6.63 -8.24 -14.21
N ALA A 217 -6.38 -9.16 -13.30
CA ALA A 217 -5.24 -10.06 -13.36
C ALA A 217 -5.34 -11.02 -14.56
N SER A 218 -6.55 -11.52 -14.85
CA SER A 218 -6.78 -12.36 -16.03
C SER A 218 -6.42 -11.64 -17.33
N GLU A 219 -6.83 -10.38 -17.48
CA GLU A 219 -6.55 -9.62 -18.69
C GLU A 219 -5.09 -9.14 -18.78
N LEU A 220 -4.55 -8.63 -17.67
CA LEU A 220 -3.23 -8.01 -17.69
C LEU A 220 -2.10 -9.00 -17.43
N LEU A 221 -2.30 -10.09 -16.69
CA LEU A 221 -1.26 -11.06 -16.32
C LEU A 221 -1.42 -12.42 -17.01
N ASP A 222 -2.55 -12.68 -17.69
CA ASP A 222 -2.94 -14.00 -18.19
C ASP A 222 -3.06 -15.06 -17.06
N GLU A 223 -3.38 -14.59 -15.85
CA GLU A 223 -3.52 -15.44 -14.66
C GLU A 223 -4.95 -15.96 -14.54
N LYS A 224 -5.09 -17.27 -14.26
CA LYS A 224 -6.41 -17.88 -14.07
C LYS A 224 -6.92 -17.65 -12.65
N LYS A 225 -8.22 -17.39 -12.55
CA LYS A 225 -8.93 -17.24 -11.29
C LYS A 225 -8.80 -18.49 -10.40
N HIS A 226 -8.56 -18.29 -9.11
CA HIS A 226 -8.80 -19.30 -8.09
C HIS A 226 -10.27 -19.26 -7.67
N ASP A 227 -10.98 -20.38 -7.84
CA ASP A 227 -12.40 -20.51 -7.47
C ASP A 227 -12.52 -20.81 -5.96
N VAL A 228 -12.51 -19.76 -5.15
CA VAL A 228 -12.83 -19.82 -3.72
C VAL A 228 -14.02 -18.91 -3.46
N SER A 229 -15.09 -19.47 -2.87
CA SER A 229 -16.26 -18.69 -2.48
C SER A 229 -16.00 -18.01 -1.14
N LEU A 230 -15.73 -16.71 -1.14
CA LEU A 230 -15.59 -15.93 0.10
C LEU A 230 -16.86 -15.92 0.96
N ALA A 231 -18.04 -16.19 0.35
CA ALA A 231 -19.28 -16.33 1.11
C ALA A 231 -19.24 -17.50 2.12
N GLU A 232 -18.36 -18.50 1.90
CA GLU A 232 -18.17 -19.60 2.83
C GLU A 232 -17.19 -19.29 3.97
N LEU A 233 -16.39 -18.23 3.85
CA LEU A 233 -15.29 -17.95 4.77
C LEU A 233 -15.78 -17.82 6.21
N THR A 234 -16.88 -17.14 6.45
CA THR A 234 -17.45 -16.95 7.79
C THR A 234 -17.89 -18.27 8.41
N ASP A 235 -18.58 -19.15 7.64
CA ASP A 235 -18.97 -20.48 8.12
C ASP A 235 -17.75 -21.38 8.38
N VAL A 236 -16.76 -21.34 7.49
CA VAL A 236 -15.50 -22.06 7.69
C VAL A 236 -14.75 -21.54 8.90
N TRP A 237 -14.72 -20.23 9.07
CA TRP A 237 -14.14 -19.61 10.26
C TRP A 237 -14.80 -20.06 11.55
N ASP A 238 -16.13 -20.14 11.58
CA ASP A 238 -16.86 -20.46 12.80
C ASP A 238 -16.92 -21.97 13.09
N ASN A 239 -17.10 -22.81 12.05
CA ASN A 239 -17.51 -24.19 12.22
C ASN A 239 -16.56 -25.25 11.63
N ARG A 240 -15.66 -24.87 10.69
CA ARG A 240 -14.87 -25.83 9.89
C ARG A 240 -13.40 -25.38 9.75
N HIS A 241 -12.73 -25.12 10.87
CA HIS A 241 -11.39 -24.53 10.91
C HIS A 241 -10.35 -25.31 10.09
N GLU A 242 -10.52 -26.60 9.93
CA GLU A 242 -9.68 -27.48 9.12
C GLU A 242 -9.63 -27.08 7.64
N ASN A 243 -10.63 -26.33 7.17
CA ASN A 243 -10.74 -25.84 5.80
C ASN A 243 -10.18 -24.43 5.60
N LEU A 244 -9.60 -23.80 6.64
CA LEU A 244 -9.05 -22.45 6.55
C LEU A 244 -7.80 -22.36 5.68
N GLU A 245 -7.07 -23.47 5.48
CA GLU A 245 -5.85 -23.51 4.67
C GLU A 245 -6.11 -22.95 3.25
N LYS A 246 -7.20 -23.36 2.60
CA LYS A 246 -7.56 -22.87 1.26
C LYS A 246 -7.80 -21.36 1.19
N PHE A 247 -8.31 -20.75 2.27
CA PHE A 247 -8.53 -19.29 2.34
C PHE A 247 -7.22 -18.54 2.61
N CYS A 248 -6.29 -19.15 3.37
CA CYS A 248 -4.94 -18.60 3.50
C CYS A 248 -4.19 -18.62 2.17
N GLU A 249 -4.35 -19.67 1.37
CA GLU A 249 -3.77 -19.75 0.02
C GLU A 249 -4.41 -18.72 -0.91
N TYR A 250 -5.74 -18.54 -0.82
CA TYR A 250 -6.48 -17.52 -1.58
C TYR A 250 -6.01 -16.10 -1.22
N ASN A 251 -5.98 -15.75 0.07
CA ASN A 251 -5.52 -14.45 0.53
C ASN A 251 -4.06 -14.15 0.09
N LEU A 252 -3.17 -15.16 0.15
CA LEU A 252 -1.82 -15.01 -0.38
C LEU A 252 -1.80 -14.82 -1.90
N HIS A 253 -2.69 -15.50 -2.62
CA HIS A 253 -2.78 -15.37 -4.07
C HIS A 253 -3.22 -13.96 -4.47
N ASP A 254 -4.15 -13.33 -3.73
CA ASP A 254 -4.56 -11.95 -3.98
C ASP A 254 -3.39 -10.96 -3.77
N SER A 255 -2.57 -11.18 -2.74
CA SER A 255 -1.31 -10.43 -2.57
C SER A 255 -0.31 -10.67 -3.71
N LEU A 256 -0.18 -11.90 -4.21
CA LEU A 256 0.68 -12.24 -5.36
C LEU A 256 0.21 -11.53 -6.63
N LEU A 257 -1.09 -11.59 -6.95
CA LEU A 257 -1.64 -10.91 -8.12
C LEU A 257 -1.42 -9.39 -8.03
N THR A 258 -1.67 -8.82 -6.86
CA THR A 258 -1.43 -7.40 -6.58
C THR A 258 0.04 -7.01 -6.78
N PHE A 259 0.97 -7.83 -6.29
CA PHE A 259 2.39 -7.66 -6.49
C PHE A 259 2.75 -7.69 -7.99
N ASN A 260 2.29 -8.71 -8.71
CA ASN A 260 2.57 -8.87 -10.14
C ASN A 260 2.01 -7.71 -10.97
N LEU A 261 0.81 -7.23 -10.65
CA LEU A 261 0.22 -6.03 -11.28
C LEU A 261 1.07 -4.79 -11.00
N ALA A 262 1.47 -4.57 -9.75
CA ALA A 262 2.30 -3.42 -9.38
C ALA A 262 3.64 -3.44 -10.12
N VAL A 263 4.35 -4.57 -10.13
CA VAL A 263 5.64 -4.72 -10.82
C VAL A 263 5.48 -4.51 -12.34
N LYS A 264 4.42 -5.06 -12.94
CA LYS A 264 4.13 -4.86 -14.38
C LYS A 264 3.86 -3.42 -14.74
N MET A 265 3.14 -2.68 -13.86
CA MET A 265 2.77 -1.28 -14.12
C MET A 265 3.86 -0.29 -13.74
N LEU A 266 4.79 -0.68 -12.88
CA LEU A 266 5.80 0.22 -12.33
C LEU A 266 6.61 0.99 -13.38
N PRO A 267 7.09 0.40 -14.50
CA PRO A 267 7.78 1.16 -15.55
C PRO A 267 6.91 2.29 -16.12
N THR A 268 5.63 2.01 -16.37
CA THR A 268 4.69 3.02 -16.88
C THR A 268 4.46 4.13 -15.86
N ILE A 269 4.30 3.78 -14.58
CA ILE A 269 4.13 4.74 -13.48
C ILE A 269 5.35 5.65 -13.39
N ILE A 270 6.55 5.09 -13.44
CA ILE A 270 7.82 5.84 -13.38
C ILE A 270 7.92 6.85 -14.53
N GLU A 271 7.66 6.43 -15.76
CA GLU A 271 7.72 7.35 -16.91
C GLU A 271 6.63 8.45 -16.82
N MET A 272 5.44 8.12 -16.34
CA MET A 272 4.41 9.13 -16.10
C MET A 272 4.84 10.15 -15.04
N VAL A 273 5.46 9.71 -13.95
CA VAL A 273 6.00 10.59 -12.91
C VAL A 273 7.05 11.54 -13.47
N LYS A 274 7.96 11.05 -14.31
CA LYS A 274 8.98 11.88 -14.97
C LYS A 274 8.33 12.94 -15.87
N ILE A 275 7.34 12.57 -16.69
CA ILE A 275 6.64 13.48 -17.60
C ILE A 275 5.84 14.55 -16.83
N VAL A 276 5.11 14.13 -15.82
CA VAL A 276 4.23 15.02 -15.04
C VAL A 276 5.01 15.87 -14.03
N GLY A 277 6.20 15.41 -13.63
CA GLY A 277 7.05 16.11 -12.65
C GLY A 277 6.49 16.09 -11.22
N ILE A 278 5.66 15.09 -10.89
CA ILE A 278 5.09 14.91 -9.54
C ILE A 278 5.57 13.55 -9.03
N PRO A 279 6.20 13.49 -7.85
CA PRO A 279 6.51 12.21 -7.20
C PRO A 279 5.23 11.38 -6.99
N ILE A 280 5.40 10.05 -6.95
CA ILE A 280 4.32 9.09 -6.68
C ILE A 280 3.69 9.38 -5.32
#